data_3fff45c20948ca902c71b2cb7b1e2a37
#
_entry.id   3fff45c20948ca902c71b2cb7b1e2a37
#
_cell.length_a   1.000
_cell.length_b   1.000
_cell.length_c   1.000
_cell.angle_alpha   90.00
_cell.angle_beta   90.00
_cell.angle_gamma   90.00
#
_symmetry.space_group_name_H-M   'P 1'
#
loop_
_entity.id
_entity.type
_entity.pdbx_description
1 polymer ?
#
loop_
_entity_poly.entity_id
_entity_poly.type
_entity_poly.pdbx_seq_one_letter_code
_entity_poly.pdbx_strand_id
1 'polypeptide(L)'
;MTTGTPPGEDRGAKVLSECAIAIRSAVDLPLQAQCEPPRDNLWHIRMKEAGIDSLGMHLEVVNPDLRKKIMPGKSQVPMEKYFESFSYAVDIFGWGQVSTYILAGLGDTVEEILEICERLTSIGVYPFVVPFVPVSGTPLESHSPPTPHFMRSVLEPLAEMIQKSNMGSEKIKAGCGRCGACSALSAFERIKKLSMKESLAC
;
A
#
# COMPACT_ATOMS: atom_id res chain seq x y z
N MET A 1 2.43 -4.89 11.85
CA MET A 1 3.79 -4.58 12.35
C MET A 1 4.50 -3.70 11.34
N THR A 2 5.34 -2.76 11.75
CA THR A 2 6.14 -1.89 10.86
C THR A 2 7.51 -1.62 11.47
N THR A 3 8.54 -1.49 10.62
CA THR A 3 9.91 -1.15 11.03
C THR A 3 10.34 0.26 10.64
N GLY A 4 9.52 1.01 9.89
CA GLY A 4 9.95 2.27 9.30
C GLY A 4 11.03 2.05 8.23
N THR A 5 12.11 2.84 8.29
CA THR A 5 13.24 2.79 7.35
C THR A 5 14.54 2.44 8.11
N PRO A 6 14.73 1.20 8.58
CA PRO A 6 15.94 0.81 9.30
C PRO A 6 17.14 0.73 8.35
N PRO A 7 18.37 0.98 8.84
CA PRO A 7 19.57 0.68 8.09
C PRO A 7 19.71 -0.85 7.90
N GLY A 8 20.31 -1.26 6.80
CA GLY A 8 20.54 -2.68 6.50
C GLY A 8 19.91 -3.13 5.19
N GLU A 9 20.43 -4.23 4.66
CA GLU A 9 20.01 -4.75 3.36
C GLU A 9 18.66 -5.47 3.40
N ASP A 10 18.29 -6.02 4.56
CA ASP A 10 17.00 -6.68 4.80
C ASP A 10 15.84 -5.70 5.03
N ARG A 11 16.15 -4.40 5.20
CA ARG A 11 15.15 -3.33 5.41
C ARG A 11 14.13 -3.63 6.52
N GLY A 12 14.57 -4.35 7.56
CA GLY A 12 13.75 -4.73 8.71
C GLY A 12 12.95 -6.03 8.54
N ALA A 13 13.08 -6.72 7.43
CA ALA A 13 12.37 -7.97 7.17
C ALA A 13 12.72 -9.06 8.20
N LYS A 14 13.99 -9.12 8.67
CA LYS A 14 14.43 -10.04 9.71
C LYS A 14 13.66 -9.84 11.02
N VAL A 15 13.65 -8.61 11.53
CA VAL A 15 12.95 -8.29 12.79
C VAL A 15 11.45 -8.57 12.68
N LEU A 16 10.84 -8.24 11.53
CA LEU A 16 9.42 -8.53 11.29
C LEU A 16 9.13 -10.03 11.28
N SER A 17 10.03 -10.85 10.72
CA SER A 17 9.90 -12.31 10.73
C SER A 17 10.00 -12.87 12.16
N GLU A 18 10.99 -12.42 12.93
CA GLU A 18 11.17 -12.82 14.34
C GLU A 18 9.95 -12.43 15.20
N CYS A 19 9.44 -11.21 15.04
CA CYS A 19 8.21 -10.77 15.70
C CYS A 19 6.99 -11.59 15.28
N ALA A 20 6.85 -11.92 13.99
CA ALA A 20 5.73 -12.71 13.48
C ALA A 20 5.73 -14.11 14.09
N ILE A 21 6.88 -14.78 14.17
CA ILE A 21 7.01 -16.09 14.84
C ILE A 21 6.56 -16.01 16.30
N ALA A 22 7.03 -15.01 17.04
CA ALA A 22 6.67 -14.82 18.44
C ALA A 22 5.16 -14.54 18.61
N ILE A 23 4.55 -13.72 17.75
CA ILE A 23 3.11 -13.44 17.79
C ILE A 23 2.31 -14.71 17.46
N ARG A 24 2.71 -15.46 16.43
CA ARG A 24 2.03 -16.70 16.02
C ARG A 24 2.06 -17.79 17.10
N SER A 25 3.11 -17.83 17.92
CA SER A 25 3.15 -18.75 19.04
C SER A 25 2.15 -18.44 20.17
N ALA A 26 1.66 -17.19 20.22
CA ALA A 26 0.76 -16.71 21.27
C ALA A 26 -0.71 -16.55 20.80
N VAL A 27 -0.93 -16.16 19.52
CA VAL A 27 -2.27 -15.86 19.01
C VAL A 27 -2.42 -16.24 17.53
N ASP A 28 -3.63 -16.66 17.15
CA ASP A 28 -3.99 -16.94 15.75
C ASP A 28 -4.78 -15.75 15.15
N LEU A 29 -4.06 -14.69 14.82
CA LEU A 29 -4.60 -13.49 14.18
C LEU A 29 -3.89 -13.23 12.86
N PRO A 30 -4.61 -12.77 11.80
CA PRO A 30 -3.96 -12.39 10.55
C PRO A 30 -2.94 -11.26 10.75
N LEU A 31 -1.73 -11.43 10.20
CA LEU A 31 -0.61 -10.52 10.37
C LEU A 31 -0.25 -9.77 9.09
N GLN A 32 -0.08 -8.46 9.18
CA GLN A 32 0.57 -7.66 8.15
C GLN A 32 1.93 -7.18 8.63
N ALA A 33 2.96 -7.32 7.78
CA ALA A 33 4.25 -6.66 7.92
C ALA A 33 4.35 -5.46 6.97
N GLN A 34 5.06 -4.42 7.39
CA GLN A 34 5.36 -3.24 6.58
C GLN A 34 6.85 -2.93 6.66
N CYS A 35 7.52 -2.98 5.52
CA CYS A 35 8.94 -2.65 5.37
C CYS A 35 9.20 -1.97 4.02
N GLU A 36 10.41 -1.49 3.80
CA GLU A 36 10.86 -1.16 2.45
C GLU A 36 11.27 -2.42 1.68
N PRO A 37 11.35 -2.38 0.33
CA PRO A 37 11.83 -3.50 -0.45
C PRO A 37 13.19 -3.98 0.04
N PRO A 38 13.34 -5.22 0.51
CA PRO A 38 14.62 -5.77 0.89
C PRO A 38 15.52 -5.89 -0.35
N ARG A 39 16.82 -5.85 -0.16
CA ARG A 39 17.77 -6.03 -1.27
C ARG A 39 17.69 -7.43 -1.87
N ASP A 40 17.55 -8.44 -0.99
CA ASP A 40 17.34 -9.83 -1.35
C ASP A 40 15.86 -10.21 -1.24
N ASN A 41 15.22 -10.54 -2.36
CA ASN A 41 13.83 -10.92 -2.43
C ASN A 41 13.49 -12.22 -1.67
N LEU A 42 14.47 -13.05 -1.30
CA LEU A 42 14.28 -14.23 -0.46
C LEU A 42 13.69 -13.88 0.92
N TRP A 43 13.80 -12.63 1.37
CA TRP A 43 13.14 -12.18 2.58
C TRP A 43 11.62 -12.25 2.50
N HIS A 44 11.02 -12.17 1.33
CA HIS A 44 9.57 -12.33 1.19
C HIS A 44 9.13 -13.75 1.52
N ILE A 45 9.91 -14.77 1.10
CA ILE A 45 9.68 -16.17 1.46
C ILE A 45 9.78 -16.34 2.98
N ARG A 46 10.87 -15.85 3.59
CA ARG A 46 11.09 -15.95 5.04
C ARG A 46 9.99 -15.28 5.85
N MET A 47 9.54 -14.11 5.43
CA MET A 47 8.40 -13.42 6.06
C MET A 47 7.10 -14.24 5.95
N LYS A 48 6.86 -14.87 4.80
CA LYS A 48 5.70 -15.73 4.61
C LYS A 48 5.76 -16.98 5.50
N GLU A 49 6.91 -17.65 5.56
CA GLU A 49 7.17 -18.81 6.42
C GLU A 49 7.06 -18.45 7.91
N ALA A 50 7.42 -17.24 8.29
CA ALA A 50 7.23 -16.71 9.65
C ALA A 50 5.75 -16.48 10.03
N GLY A 51 4.80 -16.67 9.10
CA GLY A 51 3.37 -16.55 9.35
C GLY A 51 2.77 -15.18 9.03
N ILE A 52 3.45 -14.34 8.25
CA ILE A 52 2.88 -13.08 7.75
C ILE A 52 1.90 -13.38 6.62
N ASP A 53 0.68 -12.83 6.70
CA ASP A 53 -0.40 -13.05 5.74
C ASP A 53 -0.46 -12.03 4.62
N SER A 54 -0.07 -10.78 4.91
CA SER A 54 -0.09 -9.65 3.97
C SER A 54 1.14 -8.78 4.14
N LEU A 55 1.61 -8.17 3.04
CA LEU A 55 2.82 -7.34 3.05
C LEU A 55 2.50 -5.92 2.56
N GLY A 56 3.07 -4.92 3.22
CA GLY A 56 3.05 -3.52 2.78
C GLY A 56 4.45 -3.01 2.46
N MET A 57 4.63 -2.43 1.27
CA MET A 57 5.84 -1.69 0.91
C MET A 57 5.42 -0.34 0.35
N HIS A 58 5.64 0.75 1.10
CA HIS A 58 4.95 2.02 0.86
C HIS A 58 5.74 2.96 -0.07
N LEU A 59 5.12 3.32 -1.20
CA LEU A 59 5.62 4.33 -2.13
C LEU A 59 5.50 5.74 -1.56
N GLU A 60 4.36 6.05 -1.00
CA GLU A 60 3.93 7.33 -0.41
C GLU A 60 3.82 8.46 -1.44
N VAL A 61 4.90 8.92 -2.07
CA VAL A 61 4.92 9.90 -3.16
C VAL A 61 5.36 9.19 -4.44
N VAL A 62 4.68 9.45 -5.55
CA VAL A 62 4.92 8.74 -6.82
C VAL A 62 5.79 9.52 -7.80
N ASN A 63 5.70 10.85 -7.79
CA ASN A 63 6.56 11.71 -8.62
C ASN A 63 8.03 11.63 -8.11
N PRO A 64 9.01 11.31 -8.98
CA PRO A 64 10.40 11.09 -8.55
C PRO A 64 11.07 12.33 -7.94
N ASP A 65 10.77 13.53 -8.40
CA ASP A 65 11.40 14.76 -7.90
C ASP A 65 10.79 15.19 -6.57
N LEU A 66 9.47 15.06 -6.42
CA LEU A 66 8.79 15.24 -5.14
C LEU A 66 9.28 14.22 -4.11
N ARG A 67 9.45 12.95 -4.52
CA ARG A 67 9.95 11.88 -3.67
C ARG A 67 11.34 12.19 -3.11
N LYS A 68 12.27 12.70 -3.93
CA LYS A 68 13.59 13.13 -3.49
C LYS A 68 13.51 14.28 -2.48
N LYS A 69 12.62 15.23 -2.70
CA LYS A 69 12.45 16.42 -1.86
C LYS A 69 11.80 16.08 -0.50
N ILE A 70 10.75 15.26 -0.51
CA ILE A 70 9.91 14.99 0.67
C ILE A 70 10.45 13.80 1.46
N MET A 71 10.99 12.77 0.79
CA MET A 71 11.43 11.52 1.38
C MET A 71 12.85 11.13 0.93
N PRO A 72 13.90 11.94 1.25
CA PRO A 72 15.24 11.71 0.73
C PRO A 72 15.81 10.33 1.09
N GLY A 73 15.46 9.77 2.25
CA GLY A 73 15.87 8.42 2.65
C GLY A 73 15.23 7.32 1.77
N LYS A 74 13.91 7.34 1.62
CA LYS A 74 13.18 6.36 0.79
C LYS A 74 13.45 6.52 -0.71
N SER A 75 13.77 7.73 -1.18
CA SER A 75 14.09 7.99 -2.59
C SER A 75 15.38 7.31 -3.05
N GLN A 76 16.22 6.84 -2.13
CA GLN A 76 17.41 6.04 -2.45
C GLN A 76 17.06 4.64 -2.99
N VAL A 77 15.85 4.15 -2.73
CA VAL A 77 15.34 2.93 -3.35
C VAL A 77 14.62 3.32 -4.65
N PRO A 78 15.13 2.92 -5.82
CA PRO A 78 14.52 3.23 -7.10
C PRO A 78 13.09 2.70 -7.20
N MET A 79 12.21 3.38 -7.91
CA MET A 79 10.82 2.97 -8.14
C MET A 79 10.75 1.56 -8.76
N GLU A 80 11.64 1.26 -9.72
CA GLU A 80 11.70 -0.05 -10.38
C GLU A 80 12.05 -1.19 -9.39
N LYS A 81 12.84 -0.91 -8.34
CA LYS A 81 13.11 -1.89 -7.29
C LYS A 81 11.86 -2.19 -6.46
N TYR A 82 10.98 -1.19 -6.23
CA TYR A 82 9.68 -1.44 -5.62
C TYR A 82 8.82 -2.35 -6.50
N PHE A 83 8.74 -2.09 -7.81
CA PHE A 83 7.94 -2.91 -8.73
C PHE A 83 8.46 -4.34 -8.88
N GLU A 84 9.79 -4.53 -8.96
CA GLU A 84 10.42 -5.86 -8.91
C GLU A 84 10.03 -6.61 -7.63
N SER A 85 10.17 -5.94 -6.48
CA SER A 85 9.85 -6.50 -5.17
C SER A 85 8.36 -6.79 -5.01
N PHE A 86 7.48 -5.92 -5.52
CA PHE A 86 6.04 -6.13 -5.54
C PHE A 86 5.65 -7.38 -6.33
N SER A 87 6.15 -7.53 -7.56
CA SER A 87 5.85 -8.70 -8.39
C SER A 87 6.27 -10.00 -7.69
N TYR A 88 7.49 -10.03 -7.17
CA TYR A 88 7.99 -11.18 -6.42
C TYR A 88 7.16 -11.47 -5.16
N ALA A 89 6.77 -10.43 -4.42
CA ALA A 89 5.95 -10.58 -3.22
C ALA A 89 4.53 -11.07 -3.55
N VAL A 90 3.93 -10.64 -4.67
CA VAL A 90 2.59 -11.12 -5.09
C VAL A 90 2.62 -12.61 -5.40
N ASP A 91 3.68 -13.14 -6.01
CA ASP A 91 3.83 -14.58 -6.25
C ASP A 91 3.84 -15.39 -4.94
N ILE A 92 4.33 -14.80 -3.85
CA ILE A 92 4.46 -15.47 -2.53
C ILE A 92 3.22 -15.27 -1.65
N PHE A 93 2.74 -14.04 -1.54
CA PHE A 93 1.64 -13.68 -0.64
C PHE A 93 0.26 -13.87 -1.28
N GLY A 94 0.20 -13.80 -2.61
CA GLY A 94 -1.00 -13.91 -3.40
C GLY A 94 -1.57 -12.56 -3.86
N TRP A 95 -2.40 -12.62 -4.87
CA TRP A 95 -3.07 -11.49 -5.50
C TRP A 95 -3.87 -10.66 -4.49
N GLY A 96 -3.62 -9.35 -4.42
CA GLY A 96 -4.26 -8.43 -3.50
C GLY A 96 -3.76 -8.52 -2.04
N GLN A 97 -2.79 -9.39 -1.70
CA GLN A 97 -2.22 -9.47 -0.35
C GLN A 97 -0.99 -8.60 -0.17
N VAL A 98 -0.46 -8.03 -1.24
CA VAL A 98 0.59 -7.01 -1.21
C VAL A 98 -0.04 -5.64 -1.42
N SER A 99 0.35 -4.66 -0.63
CA SER A 99 -0.23 -3.31 -0.67
C SER A 99 0.82 -2.22 -0.59
N THR A 100 0.46 -1.04 -1.07
CA THR A 100 1.28 0.16 -0.91
C THR A 100 0.42 1.34 -0.47
N TYR A 101 0.97 2.21 0.39
CA TYR A 101 0.40 3.52 0.68
C TYR A 101 0.84 4.53 -0.38
N ILE A 102 -0.11 5.40 -0.77
CA ILE A 102 0.14 6.61 -1.54
C ILE A 102 -0.52 7.76 -0.77
N LEU A 103 0.28 8.77 -0.44
CA LEU A 103 -0.15 9.96 0.32
C LEU A 103 -0.59 11.06 -0.65
N ALA A 104 -1.87 11.12 -0.95
CA ALA A 104 -2.43 12.15 -1.80
C ALA A 104 -2.35 13.55 -1.14
N GLY A 105 -1.97 14.57 -1.92
CA GLY A 105 -1.89 15.95 -1.45
C GLY A 105 -0.48 16.45 -1.16
N LEU A 106 0.55 15.67 -1.42
CA LEU A 106 1.96 16.07 -1.28
C LEU A 106 2.57 16.68 -2.55
N GLY A 107 1.76 16.86 -3.60
CA GLY A 107 2.15 17.51 -4.85
C GLY A 107 2.03 16.62 -6.09
N ASP A 108 1.84 15.32 -5.93
CA ASP A 108 1.49 14.43 -7.05
C ASP A 108 0.16 14.86 -7.67
N THR A 109 0.04 14.81 -8.99
CA THR A 109 -1.23 15.06 -9.69
C THR A 109 -2.16 13.86 -9.63
N VAL A 110 -3.44 14.06 -9.97
CA VAL A 110 -4.41 12.95 -10.07
C VAL A 110 -3.96 11.93 -11.10
N GLU A 111 -3.46 12.39 -12.24
CA GLU A 111 -2.98 11.57 -13.35
C GLU A 111 -1.79 10.71 -12.95
N GLU A 112 -0.77 11.29 -12.29
CA GLU A 112 0.41 10.57 -11.80
C GLU A 112 0.02 9.47 -10.80
N ILE A 113 -0.90 9.78 -9.87
CA ILE A 113 -1.39 8.80 -8.89
C ILE A 113 -2.14 7.66 -9.59
N LEU A 114 -3.03 7.98 -10.55
CA LEU A 114 -3.83 6.96 -11.24
C LEU A 114 -2.99 6.07 -12.15
N GLU A 115 -1.98 6.63 -12.84
CA GLU A 115 -1.04 5.86 -13.66
C GLU A 115 -0.29 4.81 -12.82
N ILE A 116 0.23 5.20 -11.66
CA ILE A 116 0.87 4.26 -10.74
C ILE A 116 -0.13 3.23 -10.19
N CYS A 117 -1.35 3.66 -9.86
CA CYS A 117 -2.39 2.73 -9.38
C CYS A 117 -2.77 1.69 -10.44
N GLU A 118 -2.86 2.06 -11.72
CA GLU A 118 -3.10 1.13 -12.82
C GLU A 118 -1.97 0.11 -12.94
N ARG A 119 -0.72 0.57 -12.93
CA ARG A 119 0.45 -0.30 -12.94
C ARG A 119 0.48 -1.26 -11.73
N LEU A 120 0.13 -0.79 -10.53
CA LEU A 120 0.07 -1.62 -9.32
C LEU A 120 -1.03 -2.67 -9.40
N THR A 121 -2.24 -2.27 -9.82
CA THR A 121 -3.37 -3.19 -9.92
C THR A 121 -3.17 -4.24 -11.01
N SER A 122 -2.44 -3.92 -12.08
CA SER A 122 -2.12 -4.88 -13.15
C SER A 122 -1.20 -6.02 -12.71
N ILE A 123 -0.42 -5.82 -11.63
CA ILE A 123 0.47 -6.84 -11.04
C ILE A 123 -0.05 -7.42 -9.72
N GLY A 124 -1.30 -7.14 -9.34
CA GLY A 124 -1.92 -7.71 -8.13
C GLY A 124 -1.57 -7.01 -6.82
N VAL A 125 -1.03 -5.82 -6.86
CA VAL A 125 -0.74 -5.00 -5.68
C VAL A 125 -1.93 -4.07 -5.40
N TYR A 126 -2.40 -4.03 -4.14
CA TYR A 126 -3.49 -3.17 -3.72
C TYR A 126 -2.97 -1.75 -3.39
N PRO A 127 -3.30 -0.72 -4.20
CA PRO A 127 -2.93 0.66 -3.90
C PRO A 127 -3.89 1.25 -2.87
N PHE A 128 -3.39 1.58 -1.70
CA PHE A 128 -4.17 2.20 -0.64
C PHE A 128 -3.87 3.71 -0.59
N VAL A 129 -4.66 4.49 -1.32
CA VAL A 129 -4.51 5.94 -1.37
C VAL A 129 -5.21 6.58 -0.18
N VAL A 130 -4.45 7.38 0.58
CA VAL A 130 -4.92 8.08 1.78
C VAL A 130 -4.63 9.59 1.66
N PRO A 131 -5.46 10.47 2.24
CA PRO A 131 -5.13 11.88 2.30
C PRO A 131 -3.92 12.12 3.19
N PHE A 132 -3.03 13.02 2.79
CA PHE A 132 -2.03 13.54 3.69
C PHE A 132 -2.70 14.33 4.82
N VAL A 133 -2.29 14.07 6.05
CA VAL A 133 -2.75 14.79 7.25
C VAL A 133 -1.54 15.42 7.93
N PRO A 134 -1.49 16.77 8.06
CA PRO A 134 -0.38 17.44 8.71
C PRO A 134 -0.33 17.08 10.19
N VAL A 135 0.90 16.90 10.70
CA VAL A 135 1.14 16.58 12.12
C VAL A 135 1.96 17.70 12.74
N SER A 136 1.49 18.23 13.86
CA SER A 136 2.17 19.31 14.61
C SER A 136 3.58 18.88 15.02
N GLY A 137 4.55 19.80 14.94
CA GLY A 137 5.95 19.56 15.23
C GLY A 137 6.74 18.91 14.09
N THR A 138 6.13 18.69 12.93
CA THR A 138 6.82 18.14 11.74
C THR A 138 7.14 19.24 10.71
N PRO A 139 8.11 19.02 9.79
CA PRO A 139 8.40 19.99 8.73
C PRO A 139 7.19 20.33 7.82
N LEU A 140 6.17 19.46 7.77
CA LEU A 140 4.97 19.63 6.96
C LEU A 140 3.72 19.99 7.79
N GLU A 141 3.88 20.48 9.02
CA GLU A 141 2.75 20.83 9.89
C GLU A 141 1.82 21.92 9.30
N SER A 142 2.37 22.82 8.47
CA SER A 142 1.61 23.88 7.78
C SER A 142 1.18 23.51 6.36
N HIS A 143 1.47 22.28 5.89
CA HIS A 143 1.06 21.84 4.57
C HIS A 143 -0.43 21.50 4.55
N SER A 144 -1.17 22.07 3.60
CA SER A 144 -2.63 21.83 3.52
C SER A 144 -2.95 20.39 3.10
N PRO A 145 -3.92 19.74 3.72
CA PRO A 145 -4.41 18.45 3.25
C PRO A 145 -5.06 18.58 1.87
N PRO A 146 -5.19 17.48 1.10
CA PRO A 146 -5.86 17.49 -0.19
C PRO A 146 -7.37 17.85 -0.02
N THR A 147 -7.93 18.50 -1.04
CA THR A 147 -9.36 18.81 -1.04
C THR A 147 -10.22 17.56 -1.20
N PRO A 148 -11.48 17.55 -0.71
CA PRO A 148 -12.40 16.44 -0.95
C PRO A 148 -12.62 16.17 -2.45
N HIS A 149 -12.59 17.22 -3.29
CA HIS A 149 -12.67 17.07 -4.73
C HIS A 149 -11.48 16.29 -5.30
N PHE A 150 -10.26 16.66 -4.92
CA PHE A 150 -9.04 15.94 -5.32
C PHE A 150 -9.11 14.46 -4.90
N MET A 151 -9.49 14.19 -3.64
CA MET A 151 -9.61 12.81 -3.15
C MET A 151 -10.65 12.01 -3.94
N ARG A 152 -11.80 12.61 -4.27
CA ARG A 152 -12.82 11.95 -5.09
C ARG A 152 -12.30 11.64 -6.50
N SER A 153 -11.58 12.58 -7.14
CA SER A 153 -11.01 12.39 -8.48
C SER A 153 -10.00 11.25 -8.55
N VAL A 154 -9.38 10.90 -7.43
CA VAL A 154 -8.47 9.75 -7.33
C VAL A 154 -9.23 8.47 -6.93
N LEU A 155 -10.02 8.52 -5.85
CA LEU A 155 -10.59 7.31 -5.23
C LEU A 155 -11.69 6.67 -6.09
N GLU A 156 -12.44 7.46 -6.84
CA GLU A 156 -13.53 6.93 -7.66
C GLU A 156 -13.02 6.09 -8.84
N PRO A 157 -12.07 6.55 -9.69
CA PRO A 157 -11.46 5.73 -10.72
C PRO A 157 -10.65 4.56 -10.14
N LEU A 158 -9.95 4.77 -9.02
CA LEU A 158 -9.18 3.73 -8.37
C LEU A 158 -10.06 2.55 -7.93
N ALA A 159 -11.25 2.83 -7.38
CA ALA A 159 -12.20 1.77 -6.98
C ALA A 159 -12.62 0.91 -8.18
N GLU A 160 -12.76 1.50 -9.38
CA GLU A 160 -13.03 0.76 -10.61
C GLU A 160 -11.85 -0.13 -11.03
N MET A 161 -10.61 0.40 -10.95
CA MET A 161 -9.39 -0.37 -11.26
C MET A 161 -9.26 -1.59 -10.34
N ILE A 162 -9.45 -1.39 -9.02
CA ILE A 162 -9.41 -2.46 -8.02
C ILE A 162 -10.44 -3.55 -8.35
N GLN A 163 -11.65 -3.15 -8.70
CA GLN A 163 -12.72 -4.08 -9.03
C GLN A 163 -12.43 -4.85 -10.33
N LYS A 164 -11.97 -4.17 -11.39
CA LYS A 164 -11.57 -4.79 -12.66
C LYS A 164 -10.44 -5.80 -12.48
N SER A 165 -9.54 -5.53 -11.54
CA SER A 165 -8.41 -6.43 -11.18
C SER A 165 -8.82 -7.55 -10.21
N ASN A 166 -10.12 -7.73 -9.94
CA ASN A 166 -10.65 -8.74 -9.01
C ASN A 166 -10.03 -8.67 -7.60
N MET A 167 -9.61 -7.48 -7.17
CA MET A 167 -9.18 -7.18 -5.80
C MET A 167 -10.30 -6.51 -5.00
N GLY A 168 -10.03 -6.17 -3.75
CA GLY A 168 -10.93 -5.43 -2.88
C GLY A 168 -10.49 -5.51 -1.42
N SER A 169 -10.81 -4.49 -0.65
CA SER A 169 -10.47 -4.39 0.77
C SER A 169 -10.97 -5.59 1.59
N GLU A 170 -12.12 -6.16 1.21
CA GLU A 170 -12.70 -7.34 1.87
C GLU A 170 -11.92 -8.65 1.62
N LYS A 171 -11.08 -8.70 0.57
CA LYS A 171 -10.26 -9.86 0.23
C LYS A 171 -8.88 -9.85 0.88
N ILE A 172 -8.45 -8.70 1.39
CA ILE A 172 -7.16 -8.56 2.09
C ILE A 172 -7.26 -9.23 3.46
N LYS A 173 -6.27 -10.04 3.81
CA LYS A 173 -6.27 -10.81 5.06
C LYS A 173 -6.00 -9.95 6.29
N ALA A 174 -5.05 -9.01 6.19
CA ALA A 174 -4.63 -8.18 7.31
C ALA A 174 -4.14 -6.79 6.85
N GLY A 175 -4.15 -5.83 7.78
CA GLY A 175 -3.51 -4.53 7.63
C GLY A 175 -4.40 -3.40 7.16
N CYS A 176 -3.77 -2.32 6.70
CA CYS A 176 -4.44 -1.03 6.46
C CYS A 176 -5.49 -1.09 5.35
N GLY A 177 -5.23 -1.80 4.27
CA GLY A 177 -6.22 -2.00 3.20
C GLY A 177 -7.47 -2.73 3.69
N ARG A 178 -7.31 -3.72 4.59
CA ARG A 178 -8.43 -4.43 5.24
C ARG A 178 -9.16 -3.54 6.25
N CYS A 179 -8.42 -2.78 7.05
CA CYS A 179 -8.95 -1.88 8.07
C CYS A 179 -9.75 -0.73 7.46
N GLY A 180 -9.23 -0.08 6.41
CA GLY A 180 -9.87 1.01 5.69
C GLY A 180 -10.01 2.33 6.45
N ALA A 181 -9.54 2.43 7.70
CA ALA A 181 -9.82 3.58 8.57
C ALA A 181 -9.21 4.90 8.08
N CYS A 182 -8.10 4.85 7.33
CA CYS A 182 -7.38 6.05 6.88
C CYS A 182 -7.83 6.57 5.51
N SER A 183 -8.80 5.92 4.84
CA SER A 183 -9.24 6.29 3.50
C SER A 183 -10.72 5.97 3.29
N ALA A 184 -11.40 6.78 2.48
CA ALA A 184 -12.75 6.47 2.00
C ALA A 184 -12.78 5.40 0.88
N LEU A 185 -11.63 4.85 0.45
CA LEU A 185 -11.52 3.94 -0.69
C LEU A 185 -12.48 2.75 -0.59
N SER A 186 -12.56 2.10 0.57
CA SER A 186 -13.47 0.97 0.78
C SER A 186 -14.96 1.34 0.64
N ALA A 187 -15.34 2.61 0.86
CA ALA A 187 -16.69 3.09 0.60
C ALA A 187 -16.94 3.22 -0.90
N PHE A 188 -15.98 3.78 -1.67
CA PHE A 188 -16.07 3.84 -3.13
C PHE A 188 -16.12 2.44 -3.76
N GLU A 189 -15.32 1.47 -3.28
CA GLU A 189 -15.39 0.07 -3.73
C GLU A 189 -16.79 -0.52 -3.54
N ARG A 190 -17.44 -0.28 -2.39
CA ARG A 190 -18.79 -0.76 -2.12
C ARG A 190 -19.83 -0.13 -3.03
N ILE A 191 -19.75 1.17 -3.28
CA ILE A 191 -20.66 1.90 -4.19
C ILE A 191 -20.55 1.31 -5.60
N LYS A 192 -19.35 1.13 -6.13
CA LYS A 192 -19.13 0.56 -7.47
C LYS A 192 -19.65 -0.88 -7.57
N LYS A 193 -19.45 -1.69 -6.54
CA LYS A 193 -19.95 -3.08 -6.48
C LYS A 193 -21.49 -3.17 -6.50
N LEU A 194 -22.17 -2.20 -5.87
CA LEU A 194 -23.64 -2.13 -5.88
C LEU A 194 -24.15 -1.70 -7.26
N SER A 195 -23.61 -0.64 -7.86
CA SER A 195 -24.02 -0.16 -9.18
C SER A 195 -23.85 -1.21 -10.30
N MET A 196 -22.80 -2.05 -10.22
CA MET A 196 -22.63 -3.14 -11.18
C MET A 196 -23.65 -4.27 -11.01
N LYS A 197 -24.06 -4.58 -9.78
CA LYS A 197 -25.10 -5.59 -9.54
C LYS A 197 -26.45 -5.14 -10.08
N GLU A 198 -26.79 -3.88 -9.95
CA GLU A 198 -28.02 -3.30 -10.50
C GLU A 198 -28.02 -3.34 -12.04
N SER A 199 -26.88 -3.05 -12.68
CA SER A 199 -26.77 -3.09 -14.16
C SER A 199 -26.78 -4.51 -14.74
N LEU A 200 -26.50 -5.55 -13.95
CA LEU A 200 -26.58 -6.96 -14.37
C LEU A 200 -27.96 -7.59 -14.08
N ALA A 201 -28.81 -6.90 -13.33
CA ALA A 201 -30.16 -7.39 -12.96
C ALA A 201 -31.28 -6.83 -13.87
N CYS A 202 -30.93 -5.91 -14.78
CA CYS A 202 -31.80 -5.38 -15.84
C CYS A 202 -31.49 -6.04 -17.18
#